data_2b4b12f3b8aea84eb9a75b28573f5ffa
#
_entry.id   2b4b12f3b8aea84eb9a75b28573f5ffa
#
_cell.length_a   1.000
_cell.length_b   1.000
_cell.length_c   1.000
_cell.angle_alpha   90.00
_cell.angle_beta   90.00
_cell.angle_gamma   90.00
#
_symmetry.space_group_name_H-M   'P 1'
#
loop_
_entity.id
_entity.type
_entity.pdbx_description
1 polymer ?
#
loop_
_entity_poly.entity_id
_entity_poly.type
_entity_poly.pdbx_seq_one_letter_code
_entity_poly.pdbx_strand_id
1 'polypeptide(L)'
;MIVKHLDDILGTEADVDTNGWNSRRLIYRDAGMGYSVNDTIIKPGAELEMEYRHHFETVYCIEGEGELTDVATGQTHAIRTGTIYALNNHDRHILRANKGVHMRMVCVFNPPLTGREVHDQTGAYALSE
;
A
#
# COMPACT_ATOMS: atom_id res chain seq x y z
N MET A 1 -20.91 8.61 -11.45
CA MET A 1 -20.63 8.39 -9.99
C MET A 1 -20.29 6.92 -9.79
N ILE A 2 -19.21 6.64 -9.04
CA ILE A 2 -18.77 5.27 -8.75
C ILE A 2 -19.04 5.01 -7.27
N VAL A 3 -19.77 3.93 -6.97
CA VAL A 3 -20.05 3.51 -5.59
C VAL A 3 -19.75 2.02 -5.49
N LYS A 4 -18.88 1.64 -4.57
CA LYS A 4 -18.50 0.25 -4.31
C LYS A 4 -18.46 0.00 -2.81
N HIS A 5 -18.59 -1.25 -2.42
CA HIS A 5 -18.30 -1.71 -1.07
C HIS A 5 -17.11 -2.66 -1.09
N LEU A 6 -16.33 -2.72 -0.02
CA LEU A 6 -15.21 -3.64 0.10
C LEU A 6 -15.61 -5.09 -0.22
N ASP A 7 -16.81 -5.50 0.21
CA ASP A 7 -17.32 -6.85 -0.04
C ASP A 7 -17.45 -7.17 -1.53
N ASP A 8 -17.62 -6.15 -2.39
CA ASP A 8 -17.68 -6.33 -3.85
C ASP A 8 -16.29 -6.67 -4.45
N ILE A 9 -15.23 -6.37 -3.71
CA ILE A 9 -13.84 -6.55 -4.14
C ILE A 9 -13.27 -7.87 -3.66
N LEU A 10 -13.65 -8.30 -2.45
CA LEU A 10 -13.08 -9.52 -1.85
C LEU A 10 -13.30 -10.74 -2.75
N GLY A 11 -12.23 -11.49 -3.00
CA GLY A 11 -12.24 -12.68 -3.84
C GLY A 11 -12.23 -12.42 -5.34
N THR A 12 -12.17 -11.17 -5.77
CA THR A 12 -12.07 -10.80 -7.19
C THR A 12 -10.61 -10.58 -7.60
N GLU A 13 -10.37 -10.28 -8.89
CA GLU A 13 -9.03 -9.92 -9.40
C GLU A 13 -8.45 -8.67 -8.73
N ALA A 14 -9.30 -7.80 -8.19
CA ALA A 14 -8.89 -6.59 -7.49
C ALA A 14 -8.52 -6.84 -6.02
N ASP A 15 -8.72 -8.04 -5.53
CA ASP A 15 -8.27 -8.51 -4.21
C ASP A 15 -6.95 -9.27 -4.41
N VAL A 16 -5.83 -8.58 -4.23
CA VAL A 16 -4.50 -9.14 -4.47
C VAL A 16 -3.88 -9.55 -3.14
N ASP A 17 -3.73 -10.85 -2.94
CA ASP A 17 -3.20 -11.43 -1.71
C ASP A 17 -1.79 -12.01 -1.92
N THR A 18 -0.89 -11.71 -0.99
CA THR A 18 0.48 -12.22 -0.95
C THR A 18 0.82 -12.71 0.45
N ASN A 19 2.05 -13.21 0.64
CA ASN A 19 2.48 -13.68 1.96
C ASN A 19 2.56 -12.55 3.00
N GLY A 20 2.88 -11.34 2.60
CA GLY A 20 3.12 -10.22 3.52
C GLY A 20 1.99 -9.20 3.56
N TRP A 21 1.17 -9.13 2.52
CA TRP A 21 0.14 -8.12 2.41
C TRP A 21 -1.06 -8.61 1.59
N ASN A 22 -2.21 -8.00 1.86
CA ASN A 22 -3.42 -8.16 1.07
C ASN A 22 -3.92 -6.77 0.66
N SER A 23 -3.87 -6.47 -0.62
CA SER A 23 -4.27 -5.17 -1.17
C SER A 23 -5.59 -5.30 -1.92
N ARG A 24 -6.63 -4.64 -1.40
CA ARG A 24 -7.95 -4.59 -2.03
C ARG A 24 -8.05 -3.28 -2.80
N ARG A 25 -8.09 -3.36 -4.14
CA ARG A 25 -8.05 -2.21 -5.04
C ARG A 25 -9.47 -1.71 -5.26
N LEU A 26 -9.79 -0.56 -4.67
CA LEU A 26 -11.13 0.01 -4.65
C LEU A 26 -11.35 0.94 -5.85
N ILE A 27 -10.42 1.85 -6.08
CA ILE A 27 -10.39 2.75 -7.23
C ILE A 27 -9.05 2.54 -7.92
N TYR A 28 -9.07 2.27 -9.22
CA TYR A 28 -7.87 2.03 -10.00
C TYR A 28 -7.99 2.72 -11.36
N ARG A 29 -7.02 2.51 -12.24
CA ARG A 29 -6.87 3.28 -13.49
C ARG A 29 -8.13 3.42 -14.31
N ASP A 30 -8.93 2.36 -14.42
CA ASP A 30 -10.15 2.35 -15.23
C ASP A 30 -11.21 3.37 -14.78
N ALA A 31 -11.13 3.81 -13.52
CA ALA A 31 -12.05 4.84 -13.01
C ALA A 31 -11.77 6.24 -13.59
N GLY A 32 -10.59 6.46 -14.16
CA GLY A 32 -10.24 7.73 -14.78
C GLY A 32 -10.05 8.91 -13.81
N MET A 33 -9.79 8.62 -12.53
CA MET A 33 -9.68 9.64 -11.49
C MET A 33 -8.28 10.26 -11.38
N GLY A 34 -7.27 9.69 -12.07
CA GLY A 34 -5.89 10.17 -11.99
C GLY A 34 -5.13 9.68 -10.76
N TYR A 35 -5.73 8.82 -9.95
CA TYR A 35 -5.12 8.16 -8.79
C TYR A 35 -5.77 6.80 -8.57
N SER A 36 -5.17 5.97 -7.73
CA SER A 36 -5.80 4.75 -7.25
C SER A 36 -5.88 4.74 -5.72
N VAL A 37 -6.87 4.03 -5.17
CA VAL A 37 -7.10 3.90 -3.74
C VAL A 37 -7.24 2.42 -3.40
N ASN A 38 -6.39 1.96 -2.47
CA ASN A 38 -6.40 0.59 -1.98
C ASN A 38 -6.71 0.56 -0.50
N ASP A 39 -7.43 -0.47 -0.08
CA ASP A 39 -7.57 -0.88 1.32
C ASP A 39 -6.61 -2.05 1.53
N THR A 40 -5.53 -1.85 2.28
CA THR A 40 -4.44 -2.81 2.35
C THR A 40 -4.25 -3.32 3.78
N ILE A 41 -4.17 -4.64 3.92
CA ILE A 41 -3.74 -5.28 5.14
C ILE A 41 -2.25 -5.60 5.03
N ILE A 42 -1.47 -5.15 6.00
CA ILE A 42 -0.10 -5.64 6.22
C ILE A 42 -0.21 -6.73 7.28
N LYS A 43 0.18 -7.94 6.93
CA LYS A 43 -0.04 -9.12 7.78
C LYS A 43 0.83 -9.07 9.03
N PRO A 44 0.37 -9.67 10.14
CA PRO A 44 1.12 -9.65 11.41
C PRO A 44 2.56 -10.12 11.23
N GLY A 45 3.51 -9.33 11.73
CA GLY A 45 4.94 -9.65 11.67
C GLY A 45 5.59 -9.50 10.31
N ALA A 46 4.86 -9.06 9.28
CA ALA A 46 5.42 -8.87 7.95
C ALA A 46 6.46 -7.75 7.95
N GLU A 47 7.51 -7.95 7.17
CA GLU A 47 8.56 -6.95 6.91
C GLU A 47 8.73 -6.83 5.40
N LEU A 48 8.43 -5.65 4.86
CA LEU A 48 8.38 -5.40 3.43
C LEU A 48 9.32 -4.25 3.09
N GLU A 49 10.37 -4.56 2.30
CA GLU A 49 11.24 -3.53 1.74
C GLU A 49 10.71 -3.15 0.35
N MET A 50 10.43 -1.86 0.17
CA MET A 50 9.73 -1.36 -1.02
C MET A 50 10.33 -0.06 -1.50
N GLU A 51 10.25 0.17 -2.83
CA GLU A 51 10.64 1.42 -3.48
C GLU A 51 9.76 1.62 -4.70
N TYR A 52 8.98 2.69 -4.72
CA TYR A 52 8.10 3.01 -5.85
C TYR A 52 8.73 4.09 -6.72
N ARG A 53 9.53 3.69 -7.70
CA ARG A 53 10.24 4.61 -8.60
C ARG A 53 9.34 5.32 -9.61
N HIS A 54 8.18 4.73 -9.88
CA HIS A 54 7.24 5.21 -10.90
C HIS A 54 5.96 5.80 -10.31
N HIS A 55 5.83 5.75 -8.97
CA HIS A 55 4.61 6.16 -8.27
C HIS A 55 4.96 7.00 -7.05
N PHE A 56 4.08 7.96 -6.74
CA PHE A 56 3.98 8.51 -5.39
C PHE A 56 2.95 7.71 -4.62
N GLU A 57 3.17 7.50 -3.35
CA GLU A 57 2.21 6.83 -2.47
C GLU A 57 1.99 7.65 -1.22
N THR A 58 0.72 7.80 -0.84
CA THR A 58 0.32 8.30 0.48
C THR A 58 -0.44 7.20 1.19
N VAL A 59 -0.12 6.99 2.47
CA VAL A 59 -0.66 5.90 3.28
C VAL A 59 -1.21 6.46 4.58
N TYR A 60 -2.44 6.07 4.90
CA TYR A 60 -3.10 6.41 6.17
C TYR A 60 -3.47 5.15 6.93
N CYS A 61 -2.91 4.99 8.14
CA CYS A 61 -3.17 3.83 8.99
C CYS A 61 -4.50 3.99 9.72
N ILE A 62 -5.41 3.04 9.52
CA ILE A 62 -6.73 3.04 10.15
C ILE A 62 -6.90 1.96 11.23
N GLU A 63 -6.01 0.95 11.25
CA GLU A 63 -5.97 -0.10 12.29
C GLU A 63 -4.54 -0.59 12.48
N GLY A 64 -4.22 -0.96 13.72
CA GLY A 64 -2.99 -1.68 14.04
C GLY A 64 -1.80 -0.81 14.36
N GLU A 65 -0.64 -1.44 14.45
CA GLU A 65 0.62 -0.83 14.84
C GLU A 65 1.78 -1.45 14.10
N GLY A 66 2.80 -0.65 13.84
CA GLY A 66 4.01 -1.11 13.20
C GLY A 66 5.07 -0.02 13.14
N GLU A 67 5.98 -0.14 12.19
CA GLU A 67 7.09 0.77 11.99
C GLU A 67 7.36 1.00 10.50
N LEU A 68 7.88 2.18 10.21
CA LEU A 68 8.37 2.56 8.88
C LEU A 68 9.81 3.05 9.01
N THR A 69 10.72 2.42 8.28
CA THR A 69 12.12 2.85 8.20
C THR A 69 12.40 3.49 6.84
N ASP A 70 12.91 4.72 6.88
CA ASP A 70 13.49 5.38 5.72
C ASP A 70 14.91 4.84 5.52
N VAL A 71 15.15 4.09 4.46
CA VAL A 71 16.45 3.43 4.24
C VAL A 71 17.57 4.44 4.03
N ALA A 72 17.30 5.55 3.34
CA ALA A 72 18.31 6.56 3.04
C ALA A 72 18.87 7.24 4.30
N THR A 73 18.03 7.48 5.29
CA THR A 73 18.41 8.16 6.55
C THR A 73 18.63 7.21 7.71
N GLY A 74 18.09 5.98 7.62
CA GLY A 74 18.05 5.01 8.71
C GLY A 74 17.05 5.35 9.81
N GLN A 75 16.26 6.43 9.63
CA GLN A 75 15.27 6.84 10.61
C GLN A 75 14.07 5.89 10.59
N THR A 76 13.63 5.46 11.78
CA THR A 76 12.45 4.64 11.97
C THR A 76 11.35 5.43 12.65
N HIS A 77 10.15 5.37 12.08
CA HIS A 77 8.95 6.02 12.60
C HIS A 77 7.96 4.97 13.09
N ALA A 78 7.41 5.19 14.28
CA ALA A 78 6.30 4.37 14.75
C ALA A 78 5.04 4.66 13.93
N ILE A 79 4.29 3.60 13.58
CA ILE A 79 2.99 3.72 12.92
C ILE A 79 1.92 3.20 13.89
N ARG A 80 0.87 3.97 14.05
CA ARG A 80 -0.34 3.59 14.78
C ARG A 80 -1.56 4.14 14.06
N THR A 81 -2.73 3.77 14.50
CA THR A 81 -3.97 4.34 13.96
C THR A 81 -3.91 5.87 13.97
N GLY A 82 -4.16 6.48 12.81
CA GLY A 82 -4.07 7.92 12.62
C GLY A 82 -2.75 8.43 12.05
N THR A 83 -1.75 7.56 11.88
CA THR A 83 -0.49 7.95 11.22
C THR A 83 -0.69 8.03 9.71
N ILE A 84 -0.22 9.13 9.12
CA ILE A 84 -0.13 9.29 7.67
C ILE A 84 1.33 9.46 7.27
N TYR A 85 1.73 8.84 6.15
CA TYR A 85 3.01 9.14 5.52
C TYR A 85 2.88 9.23 4.01
N ALA A 86 3.77 9.99 3.38
CA ALA A 86 3.79 10.18 1.94
C ALA A 86 5.20 9.94 1.42
N LEU A 87 5.33 9.06 0.44
CA LEU A 87 6.60 8.75 -0.22
C LEU A 87 6.79 9.73 -1.38
N ASN A 88 7.14 10.97 -1.05
CA ASN A 88 7.18 12.09 -2.00
C ASN A 88 8.52 12.24 -2.73
N ASN A 89 9.50 11.41 -2.41
CA ASN A 89 10.81 11.36 -3.06
C ASN A 89 11.13 9.97 -3.59
N HIS A 90 10.12 9.15 -3.88
CA HIS A 90 10.28 7.75 -4.26
C HIS A 90 11.14 6.96 -3.25
N ASP A 91 10.94 7.25 -1.98
CA ASP A 91 11.77 6.78 -0.87
C ASP A 91 11.79 5.25 -0.79
N ARG A 92 13.01 4.67 -0.75
CA ARG A 92 13.15 3.28 -0.37
C ARG A 92 12.87 3.13 1.11
N HIS A 93 11.98 2.21 1.47
CA HIS A 93 11.48 2.09 2.83
C HIS A 93 11.23 0.65 3.22
N ILE A 94 11.20 0.41 4.53
CA ILE A 94 10.85 -0.89 5.09
C ILE A 94 9.63 -0.69 5.98
N LEU A 95 8.55 -1.38 5.65
CA LEU A 95 7.30 -1.36 6.41
C LEU A 95 7.18 -2.65 7.22
N ARG A 96 6.96 -2.53 8.53
CA ARG A 96 6.82 -3.67 9.44
C ARG A 96 5.51 -3.57 10.19
N ALA A 97 4.74 -4.65 10.20
CA ALA A 97 3.63 -4.81 11.14
C ALA A 97 4.14 -5.49 12.41
N ASN A 98 3.66 -5.10 13.58
CA ASN A 98 4.02 -5.74 14.83
C ASN A 98 3.61 -7.21 14.83
N LYS A 99 4.33 -8.04 15.55
CA LYS A 99 4.00 -9.46 15.69
C LYS A 99 2.62 -9.63 16.30
N GLY A 100 1.79 -10.48 15.69
CA GLY A 100 0.45 -10.76 16.16
C GLY A 100 -0.58 -9.68 15.89
N VAL A 101 -0.19 -8.58 15.23
CA VAL A 101 -1.07 -7.43 14.94
C VAL A 101 -0.95 -7.05 13.47
N HIS A 102 -2.04 -7.11 12.72
CA HIS A 102 -2.05 -6.56 11.36
C HIS A 102 -2.14 -5.04 11.39
N MET A 103 -1.69 -4.40 10.31
CA MET A 103 -2.04 -3.01 10.03
C MET A 103 -3.04 -2.96 8.88
N ARG A 104 -4.02 -2.07 8.98
CA ARG A 104 -4.92 -1.75 7.88
C ARG A 104 -4.67 -0.32 7.44
N MET A 105 -4.40 -0.16 6.14
CA MET A 105 -3.93 1.08 5.55
C MET A 105 -4.82 1.46 4.38
N VAL A 106 -5.12 2.75 4.27
CA VAL A 106 -5.65 3.32 3.03
C VAL A 106 -4.46 3.85 2.24
N CYS A 107 -4.25 3.30 1.03
CA CYS A 107 -3.10 3.62 0.18
C CYS A 107 -3.58 4.31 -1.09
N VAL A 108 -2.98 5.47 -1.40
CA VAL A 108 -3.29 6.25 -2.60
C VAL A 108 -2.04 6.33 -3.46
N PHE A 109 -2.16 5.93 -4.74
CA PHE A 109 -1.07 5.97 -5.72
C PHE A 109 -1.37 6.97 -6.83
N ASN A 110 -0.34 7.69 -7.26
CA ASN A 110 -0.32 8.53 -8.45
C ASN A 110 0.99 8.26 -9.22
N PRO A 111 0.98 7.87 -10.49
CA PRO A 111 -0.21 7.55 -11.31
C PRO A 111 -0.98 6.35 -10.77
N PRO A 112 -2.23 6.16 -11.22
CA PRO A 112 -3.06 5.07 -10.70
C PRO A 112 -2.53 3.69 -11.06
N LEU A 113 -2.70 2.73 -10.15
CA LEU A 113 -2.47 1.31 -10.43
C LEU A 113 -3.57 0.77 -11.35
N THR A 114 -3.26 -0.31 -12.10
CA THR A 114 -4.26 -1.02 -12.92
C THR A 114 -5.26 -1.80 -12.08
N GLY A 115 -4.87 -2.13 -10.84
CA GLY A 115 -5.67 -2.93 -9.93
C GLY A 115 -5.20 -4.38 -9.76
N ARG A 116 -4.18 -4.80 -10.51
CA ARG A 116 -3.68 -6.19 -10.53
C ARG A 116 -2.20 -6.34 -10.23
N GLU A 117 -1.50 -5.22 -9.99
CA GLU A 117 -0.06 -5.25 -9.78
C GLU A 117 0.32 -5.99 -8.50
N VAL A 118 1.46 -6.68 -8.59
CA VAL A 118 2.23 -7.15 -7.44
C VAL A 118 3.62 -6.54 -7.51
N HIS A 119 4.31 -6.47 -6.37
CA HIS A 119 5.66 -5.95 -6.34
C HIS A 119 6.61 -6.84 -7.16
N ASP A 120 7.51 -6.21 -7.90
CA ASP A 120 8.64 -6.88 -8.53
C ASP A 120 9.72 -7.20 -7.49
N GLN A 121 10.88 -7.70 -7.93
CA GLN A 121 12.00 -8.06 -7.05
C GLN A 121 12.58 -6.87 -6.29
N THR A 122 12.35 -5.64 -6.75
CA THR A 122 12.83 -4.42 -6.11
C THR A 122 11.83 -3.81 -5.14
N GLY A 123 10.65 -4.41 -4.97
CA GLY A 123 9.58 -3.88 -4.15
C GLY A 123 8.83 -2.71 -4.80
N ALA A 124 8.84 -2.64 -6.12
CA ALA A 124 8.17 -1.59 -6.90
C ALA A 124 7.09 -2.16 -7.81
N TYR A 125 6.18 -1.28 -8.24
CA TYR A 125 5.23 -1.58 -9.31
C TYR A 125 5.77 -1.09 -10.65
N ALA A 126 5.55 -1.87 -11.70
CA ALA A 126 5.84 -1.42 -13.06
C ALA A 126 4.90 -0.28 -13.45
N LEU A 127 5.41 0.66 -14.26
CA LEU A 127 4.57 1.69 -14.86
C LEU A 127 3.74 1.05 -15.98
N SER A 128 2.42 1.14 -15.86
CA SER A 128 1.49 0.62 -16.88
C SER A 128 1.27 1.64 -17.98
N GLU A 129 1.41 1.19 -19.18
CA GLU A 129 1.10 1.98 -20.38
C GLU A 129 -0.38 1.95 -20.76
#